data_0c7e86cb39e7530d07888a17348d1d76
#
_entry.id   0c7e86cb39e7530d07888a17348d1d76
#
_cell.length_a   1.000
_cell.length_b   1.000
_cell.length_c   1.000
_cell.angle_alpha   90.00
_cell.angle_beta   90.00
_cell.angle_gamma   90.00
#
_symmetry.space_group_name_H-M   'P 1'
#
loop_
_entity.id
_entity.type
_entity.pdbx_description
1 polymer ?
#
loop_
_entity_poly.entity_id
_entity_poly.type
_entity_poly.pdbx_seq_one_letter_code
_entity_poly.pdbx_strand_id
1 'polypeptide(L)'
;PSSFIIIMSAMIFGPSFGFMTGALTALVSNMLLGHGPWTLWQMLLWGLMGFLAGMVRKPLKEHLWIRLAYGFIWGFLFGWGMNLYYVLSGYITETGFKAFLIASSASFIFDMFHAVSNLLLILLLGNRFIKIFERTALKYGLKDIPVKKE
;
A
#
# COMPACT_ATOMS: atom_id res chain seq x y z
N PRO A 1 2.38 -9.12 2.39
CA PRO A 1 2.50 -8.93 0.91
C PRO A 1 1.44 -7.99 0.33
N SER A 2 0.40 -7.62 1.11
CA SER A 2 -0.72 -6.79 0.65
C SER A 2 -0.25 -5.46 0.04
N SER A 3 0.53 -4.68 0.78
CA SER A 3 1.04 -3.38 0.32
C SER A 3 1.88 -3.50 -0.95
N PHE A 4 2.68 -4.54 -1.08
CA PHE A 4 3.46 -4.82 -2.28
C PHE A 4 2.56 -4.97 -3.52
N ILE A 5 1.51 -5.80 -3.44
CA ILE A 5 0.59 -6.04 -4.57
C ILE A 5 -0.17 -4.75 -4.93
N ILE A 6 -0.62 -3.99 -3.93
CA ILE A 6 -1.33 -2.72 -4.14
C ILE A 6 -0.43 -1.72 -4.88
N ILE A 7 0.81 -1.55 -4.43
CA ILE A 7 1.78 -0.63 -5.05
C ILE A 7 2.09 -1.06 -6.49
N MET A 8 2.38 -2.37 -6.70
CA MET A 8 2.74 -2.88 -8.03
C MET A 8 1.58 -2.74 -9.03
N SER A 9 0.36 -3.07 -8.62
CA SER A 9 -0.82 -2.93 -9.48
C SER A 9 -1.13 -1.46 -9.79
N ALA A 10 -1.06 -0.59 -8.79
CA ALA A 10 -1.29 0.85 -8.95
C ALA A 10 -0.32 1.51 -9.94
N MET A 11 0.96 1.10 -9.92
CA MET A 11 1.98 1.60 -10.85
C MET A 11 1.65 1.29 -12.31
N ILE A 12 0.96 0.20 -12.59
CA ILE A 12 0.63 -0.24 -13.95
C ILE A 12 -0.74 0.27 -14.38
N PHE A 13 -1.77 0.07 -13.55
CA PHE A 13 -3.16 0.33 -13.90
C PHE A 13 -3.66 1.72 -13.46
N GLY A 14 -2.89 2.44 -12.65
CA GLY A 14 -3.18 3.83 -12.26
C GLY A 14 -3.90 3.99 -10.92
N PRO A 15 -4.24 5.27 -10.58
CA PRO A 15 -4.68 5.63 -9.22
C PRO A 15 -5.99 4.98 -8.80
N SER A 16 -7.02 5.02 -9.64
CA SER A 16 -8.33 4.44 -9.31
C SER A 16 -8.25 2.95 -9.09
N PHE A 17 -7.50 2.25 -9.93
CA PHE A 17 -7.25 0.81 -9.78
C PHE A 17 -6.48 0.51 -8.49
N GLY A 18 -5.46 1.32 -8.18
CA GLY A 18 -4.69 1.21 -6.94
C GLY A 18 -5.56 1.40 -5.69
N PHE A 19 -6.46 2.39 -5.70
CA PHE A 19 -7.42 2.59 -4.61
C PHE A 19 -8.33 1.38 -4.43
N MET A 20 -8.94 0.91 -5.51
CA MET A 20 -9.84 -0.25 -5.48
C MET A 20 -9.12 -1.51 -4.98
N THR A 21 -7.91 -1.76 -5.47
CA THR A 21 -7.09 -2.90 -5.03
C THR A 21 -6.80 -2.82 -3.53
N GLY A 22 -6.44 -1.64 -3.01
CA GLY A 22 -6.19 -1.43 -1.58
C GLY A 22 -7.43 -1.67 -0.73
N ALA A 23 -8.55 -1.06 -1.11
CA ALA A 23 -9.82 -1.20 -0.40
C ALA A 23 -10.32 -2.66 -0.39
N LEU A 24 -10.30 -3.34 -1.55
CA LEU A 24 -10.69 -4.74 -1.66
C LEU A 24 -9.75 -5.66 -0.89
N THR A 25 -8.45 -5.38 -0.88
CA THR A 25 -7.48 -6.16 -0.09
C THR A 25 -7.82 -6.10 1.40
N ALA A 26 -8.15 -4.93 1.94
CA ALA A 26 -8.57 -4.80 3.33
C ALA A 26 -9.86 -5.58 3.61
N LEU A 27 -10.86 -5.42 2.74
CA LEU A 27 -12.15 -6.09 2.87
C LEU A 27 -12.00 -7.61 2.87
N VAL A 28 -11.35 -8.17 1.85
CA VAL A 28 -11.15 -9.63 1.70
C VAL A 28 -10.27 -10.18 2.82
N SER A 29 -9.20 -9.49 3.20
CA SER A 29 -8.36 -9.90 4.31
C SER A 29 -9.16 -10.01 5.62
N ASN A 30 -10.01 -9.03 5.90
CA ASN A 30 -10.81 -9.01 7.12
C ASN A 30 -11.98 -10.00 7.10
N MET A 31 -12.46 -10.42 5.94
CA MET A 31 -13.40 -11.55 5.85
C MET A 31 -12.77 -12.86 6.36
N LEU A 32 -11.46 -13.01 6.23
CA LEU A 32 -10.72 -14.20 6.68
C LEU A 32 -10.17 -14.06 8.11
N LEU A 33 -9.73 -12.85 8.49
CA LEU A 33 -9.02 -12.61 9.75
C LEU A 33 -9.90 -11.99 10.84
N GLY A 34 -11.11 -11.58 10.49
CA GLY A 34 -12.06 -10.95 11.40
C GLY A 34 -12.42 -9.53 10.98
N HIS A 35 -13.70 -9.27 10.90
CA HIS A 35 -14.30 -7.98 10.58
C HIS A 35 -14.51 -7.13 11.84
N GLY A 36 -14.33 -5.81 11.68
CA GLY A 36 -14.66 -4.85 12.71
C GLY A 36 -14.74 -3.43 12.12
N PRO A 37 -15.05 -2.40 12.96
CA PRO A 37 -15.14 -1.02 12.52
C PRO A 37 -13.84 -0.51 11.88
N TRP A 38 -12.70 -1.06 12.25
CA TRP A 38 -11.40 -0.78 11.66
C TRP A 38 -11.29 -1.14 10.17
N THR A 39 -12.16 -2.02 9.66
CA THR A 39 -12.11 -2.46 8.26
C THR A 39 -12.25 -1.30 7.29
N LEU A 40 -13.19 -0.39 7.51
CA LEU A 40 -13.38 0.80 6.67
C LEU A 40 -12.16 1.72 6.70
N TRP A 41 -11.54 1.85 7.86
CA TRP A 41 -10.32 2.64 8.01
C TRP A 41 -9.13 2.02 7.28
N GLN A 42 -8.98 0.71 7.35
CA GLN A 42 -7.96 -0.02 6.58
C GLN A 42 -8.19 0.09 5.06
N MET A 43 -9.44 0.01 4.62
CA MET A 43 -9.80 0.21 3.21
C MET A 43 -9.37 1.61 2.74
N LEU A 44 -9.57 2.63 3.56
CA LEU A 44 -9.15 3.99 3.27
C LEU A 44 -7.62 4.11 3.21
N LEU A 45 -6.90 3.59 4.19
CA LEU A 45 -5.44 3.69 4.26
C LEU A 45 -4.75 2.94 3.10
N TRP A 46 -5.13 1.69 2.85
CA TRP A 46 -4.57 0.93 1.73
C TRP A 46 -5.06 1.46 0.38
N GLY A 47 -6.29 1.94 0.31
CA GLY A 47 -6.81 2.63 -0.87
C GLY A 47 -6.01 3.88 -1.18
N LEU A 48 -5.76 4.72 -0.18
CA LEU A 48 -4.95 5.94 -0.31
C LEU A 48 -3.51 5.62 -0.74
N MET A 49 -2.89 4.61 -0.13
CA MET A 49 -1.58 4.13 -0.55
C MET A 49 -1.55 3.78 -2.04
N GLY A 50 -2.52 2.99 -2.50
CA GLY A 50 -2.63 2.59 -3.90
C GLY A 50 -2.93 3.78 -4.82
N PHE A 51 -3.81 4.67 -4.42
CA PHE A 51 -4.13 5.89 -5.17
C PHE A 51 -2.89 6.76 -5.40
N LEU A 52 -2.16 7.06 -4.34
CA LEU A 52 -0.95 7.88 -4.41
C LEU A 52 0.16 7.17 -5.21
N ALA A 53 0.33 5.85 -5.06
CA ALA A 53 1.27 5.09 -5.89
C ALA A 53 0.94 5.21 -7.38
N GLY A 54 -0.34 5.16 -7.72
CA GLY A 54 -0.80 5.34 -9.09
C GLY A 54 -0.58 6.75 -9.63
N MET A 55 -0.70 7.79 -8.81
CA MET A 55 -0.39 9.18 -9.18
C MET A 55 1.10 9.37 -9.48
N VAL A 56 1.97 8.82 -8.65
CA VAL A 56 3.42 8.91 -8.80
C VAL A 56 4.02 7.69 -9.53
N ARG A 57 3.23 7.02 -10.36
CA ARG A 57 3.62 5.77 -11.03
C ARG A 57 4.87 5.89 -11.90
N LYS A 58 5.08 7.04 -12.55
CA LYS A 58 6.23 7.24 -13.45
C LYS A 58 7.55 7.13 -12.68
N PRO A 59 7.85 7.96 -11.66
CA PRO A 59 9.07 7.82 -10.89
C PRO A 59 9.19 6.47 -10.16
N LEU A 60 8.08 5.89 -9.69
CA LEU A 60 8.11 4.56 -9.06
C LEU A 60 8.54 3.46 -10.03
N LYS A 61 8.17 3.55 -11.31
CA LYS A 61 8.59 2.59 -12.34
C LYS A 61 10.04 2.77 -12.77
N GLU A 62 10.46 4.02 -12.98
CA GLU A 62 11.76 4.38 -13.52
C GLU A 62 12.88 4.19 -12.49
N HIS A 63 12.60 4.46 -11.21
CA HIS A 63 13.62 4.49 -10.16
C HIS A 63 13.34 3.47 -9.04
N LEU A 64 14.18 2.46 -8.95
CA LEU A 64 14.08 1.43 -7.91
C LEU A 64 14.12 2.05 -6.50
N TRP A 65 15.00 3.02 -6.24
CA TRP A 65 15.14 3.63 -4.93
C TRP A 65 13.89 4.39 -4.48
N ILE A 66 13.19 5.09 -5.40
CA ILE A 66 11.94 5.77 -5.11
C ILE A 66 10.87 4.75 -4.73
N ARG A 67 10.80 3.63 -5.45
CA ARG A 67 9.88 2.53 -5.17
C ARG A 67 10.15 1.86 -3.82
N LEU A 68 11.42 1.63 -3.48
CA LEU A 68 11.83 1.10 -2.18
C LEU A 68 11.46 2.06 -1.05
N ALA A 69 11.80 3.35 -1.19
CA ALA A 69 11.47 4.39 -0.22
C ALA A 69 9.95 4.50 -0.01
N TYR A 70 9.16 4.46 -1.10
CA TYR A 70 7.71 4.50 -1.04
C TYR A 70 7.15 3.31 -0.23
N GLY A 71 7.59 2.09 -0.54
CA GLY A 71 7.15 0.88 0.18
C GLY A 71 7.56 0.89 1.65
N PHE A 72 8.76 1.38 1.96
CA PHE A 72 9.25 1.50 3.33
C PHE A 72 8.44 2.52 4.14
N ILE A 73 8.27 3.73 3.62
CA ILE A 73 7.53 4.81 4.27
C ILE A 73 6.07 4.37 4.53
N TRP A 74 5.42 3.72 3.56
CA TRP A 74 4.06 3.23 3.74
C TRP A 74 3.94 2.07 4.74
N GLY A 75 5.02 1.35 5.03
CA GLY A 75 5.05 0.40 6.13
C GLY A 75 4.75 1.06 7.47
N PHE A 76 5.34 2.23 7.72
CA PHE A 76 5.07 3.04 8.92
C PHE A 76 3.78 3.84 8.83
N LEU A 77 3.51 4.50 7.70
CA LEU A 77 2.31 5.33 7.54
C LEU A 77 1.02 4.53 7.76
N PHE A 78 1.00 3.28 7.31
CA PHE A 78 -0.15 2.39 7.56
C PHE A 78 -0.31 2.12 9.06
N GLY A 79 0.74 1.76 9.77
CA GLY A 79 0.71 1.51 11.21
C GLY A 79 0.31 2.77 11.99
N TRP A 80 0.90 3.91 11.67
CA TRP A 80 0.54 5.19 12.28
C TRP A 80 -0.91 5.58 12.00
N GLY A 81 -1.40 5.34 10.80
CA GLY A 81 -2.80 5.55 10.46
C GLY A 81 -3.73 4.67 11.30
N MET A 82 -3.36 3.39 11.51
CA MET A 82 -4.11 2.49 12.38
C MET A 82 -4.07 2.93 13.85
N ASN A 83 -2.91 3.37 14.33
CA ASN A 83 -2.77 3.91 15.69
C ASN A 83 -3.64 5.15 15.91
N LEU A 84 -3.70 6.04 14.90
CA LEU A 84 -4.61 7.18 14.94
C LEU A 84 -6.08 6.73 15.06
N TYR A 85 -6.50 5.71 14.32
CA TYR A 85 -7.82 5.13 14.45
C TYR A 85 -8.10 4.64 15.88
N TYR A 86 -7.19 3.89 16.48
CA TYR A 86 -7.37 3.35 17.83
C TYR A 86 -7.49 4.47 18.90
N VAL A 87 -6.72 5.55 18.75
CA VAL A 87 -6.81 6.72 19.62
C VAL A 87 -8.16 7.43 19.47
N LEU A 88 -8.57 7.70 18.21
CA LEU A 88 -9.82 8.41 17.94
C LEU A 88 -11.08 7.60 18.31
N SER A 89 -11.00 6.28 18.23
CA SER A 89 -12.11 5.37 18.54
C SER A 89 -12.24 5.05 20.05
N GLY A 90 -11.36 5.61 20.88
CA GLY A 90 -11.40 5.40 22.33
C GLY A 90 -10.97 4.00 22.80
N TYR A 91 -10.28 3.23 21.95
CA TYR A 91 -9.69 1.94 22.34
C TYR A 91 -8.50 2.09 23.29
N ILE A 92 -7.93 3.29 23.37
CA ILE A 92 -6.82 3.64 24.27
C ILE A 92 -7.35 4.63 25.30
N THR A 93 -7.11 4.36 26.57
CA THR A 93 -7.58 5.20 27.70
C THR A 93 -6.94 6.59 27.75
N GLU A 94 -5.69 6.69 27.30
CA GLU A 94 -5.01 7.97 27.11
C GLU A 94 -5.58 8.72 25.90
N THR A 95 -5.44 10.03 25.87
CA THR A 95 -5.98 10.88 24.81
C THR A 95 -4.92 11.76 24.17
N GLY A 96 -5.23 12.27 22.98
CA GLY A 96 -4.41 13.24 22.27
C GLY A 96 -3.08 12.68 21.77
N PHE A 97 -2.12 13.58 21.59
CA PHE A 97 -0.82 13.23 20.98
C PHE A 97 -0.01 12.23 21.80
N LYS A 98 -0.14 12.26 23.15
CA LYS A 98 0.52 11.31 24.06
C LYS A 98 0.06 9.88 23.76
N ALA A 99 -1.25 9.67 23.61
CA ALA A 99 -1.82 8.37 23.27
C ALA A 99 -1.29 7.84 21.93
N PHE A 100 -1.20 8.71 20.93
CA PHE A 100 -0.65 8.37 19.62
C PHE A 100 0.83 7.94 19.73
N LEU A 101 1.65 8.65 20.50
CA LEU A 101 3.06 8.28 20.72
C LEU A 101 3.20 6.92 21.43
N ILE A 102 2.39 6.66 22.44
CA ILE A 102 2.38 5.38 23.14
C ILE A 102 2.02 4.24 22.19
N ALA A 103 0.92 4.40 21.44
CA ALA A 103 0.49 3.41 20.46
C ALA A 103 1.56 3.14 19.39
N SER A 104 2.16 4.20 18.83
CA SER A 104 3.18 4.09 17.79
C SER A 104 4.49 3.49 18.31
N SER A 105 4.83 3.74 19.58
CA SER A 105 5.97 3.07 20.21
C SER A 105 5.72 1.58 20.42
N ALA A 106 4.52 1.21 20.83
CA ALA A 106 4.13 -0.19 21.02
C ALA A 106 4.08 -0.98 19.70
N SER A 107 3.64 -0.34 18.60
CA SER A 107 3.55 -0.97 17.28
C SER A 107 4.85 -0.92 16.47
N PHE A 108 5.88 -0.21 16.93
CA PHE A 108 7.10 0.08 16.17
C PHE A 108 7.74 -1.15 15.52
N ILE A 109 7.83 -2.25 16.25
CA ILE A 109 8.42 -3.51 15.75
C ILE A 109 7.57 -4.08 14.59
N PHE A 110 6.25 -4.03 14.69
CA PHE A 110 5.35 -4.49 13.62
C PHE A 110 5.43 -3.59 12.40
N ASP A 111 5.50 -2.28 12.60
CA ASP A 111 5.65 -1.29 11.52
C ASP A 111 6.99 -1.46 10.80
N MET A 112 8.07 -1.74 11.55
CA MET A 112 9.38 -2.06 11.01
C MET A 112 9.34 -3.35 10.18
N PHE A 113 8.73 -4.42 10.67
CA PHE A 113 8.58 -5.66 9.89
C PHE A 113 7.76 -5.43 8.63
N HIS A 114 6.71 -4.62 8.69
CA HIS A 114 5.93 -4.25 7.52
C HIS A 114 6.79 -3.50 6.49
N ALA A 115 7.53 -2.48 6.94
CA ALA A 115 8.41 -1.69 6.09
C ALA A 115 9.52 -2.53 5.44
N VAL A 116 10.20 -3.37 6.22
CA VAL A 116 11.25 -4.29 5.73
C VAL A 116 10.68 -5.33 4.77
N SER A 117 9.52 -5.90 5.08
CA SER A 117 8.83 -6.84 4.19
C SER A 117 8.52 -6.22 2.83
N ASN A 118 8.04 -4.95 2.81
CA ASN A 118 7.83 -4.22 1.56
C ASN A 118 9.14 -4.02 0.79
N LEU A 119 10.22 -3.64 1.46
CA LEU A 119 11.54 -3.51 0.82
C LEU A 119 11.98 -4.81 0.14
N LEU A 120 11.94 -5.91 0.90
CA LEU A 120 12.38 -7.21 0.39
C LEU A 120 11.55 -7.68 -0.79
N LEU A 121 10.22 -7.57 -0.71
CA LEU A 121 9.33 -7.95 -1.80
C LEU A 121 9.53 -7.08 -3.05
N ILE A 122 9.68 -5.77 -2.88
CA ILE A 122 9.94 -4.85 -3.98
C ILE A 122 11.30 -5.15 -4.63
N LEU A 123 12.33 -5.41 -3.82
CA LEU A 123 13.68 -5.69 -4.31
C LEU A 123 13.73 -7.01 -5.09
N LEU A 124 13.16 -8.07 -4.52
CA LEU A 124 13.25 -9.43 -5.08
C LEU A 124 12.27 -9.66 -6.23
N LEU A 125 11.05 -9.15 -6.11
CA LEU A 125 9.94 -9.48 -7.00
C LEU A 125 9.46 -8.31 -7.86
N GLY A 126 9.74 -7.05 -7.47
CA GLY A 126 9.15 -5.87 -8.09
C GLY A 126 9.32 -5.82 -9.61
N ASN A 127 10.51 -6.05 -10.14
CA ASN A 127 10.76 -6.01 -11.58
C ASN A 127 10.05 -7.15 -12.35
N ARG A 128 9.88 -8.33 -11.73
CA ARG A 128 9.12 -9.44 -12.33
C ARG A 128 7.63 -9.11 -12.38
N PHE A 129 7.07 -8.57 -11.31
CA PHE A 129 5.66 -8.18 -11.26
C PHE A 129 5.33 -7.03 -12.22
N ILE A 130 6.21 -6.04 -12.38
CA ILE A 130 6.03 -4.99 -13.39
C ILE A 130 5.90 -5.62 -14.79
N LYS A 131 6.81 -6.52 -15.16
CA LYS A 131 6.76 -7.18 -16.46
C LYS A 131 5.49 -8.02 -16.66
N ILE A 132 5.08 -8.76 -15.64
CA ILE A 132 3.85 -9.59 -15.69
C ILE A 132 2.62 -8.69 -15.88
N PHE A 133 2.47 -7.66 -15.04
CA PHE A 133 1.33 -6.76 -15.10
C PHE A 133 1.28 -5.94 -16.39
N GLU A 134 2.43 -5.50 -16.92
CA GLU A 134 2.48 -4.83 -18.22
C GLU A 134 2.04 -5.75 -19.37
N ARG A 135 2.50 -6.99 -19.40
CA ARG A 135 2.04 -7.98 -20.39
C ARG A 135 0.54 -8.23 -20.28
N THR A 136 0.03 -8.36 -19.06
CA THR A 136 -1.42 -8.53 -18.80
C THR A 136 -2.20 -7.31 -19.29
N ALA A 137 -1.74 -6.11 -18.95
CA ALA A 137 -2.38 -4.87 -19.38
C ALA A 137 -2.45 -4.75 -20.92
N LEU A 138 -1.39 -5.10 -21.63
CA LEU A 138 -1.37 -5.14 -23.09
C LEU A 138 -2.32 -6.21 -23.66
N LYS A 139 -2.27 -7.43 -23.10
CA LYS A 139 -3.09 -8.56 -23.57
C LYS A 139 -4.58 -8.27 -23.53
N TYR A 140 -5.04 -7.54 -22.50
CA TYR A 140 -6.44 -7.23 -22.28
C TYR A 140 -6.85 -5.81 -22.72
N GLY A 141 -5.99 -5.10 -23.45
CA GLY A 141 -6.29 -3.76 -23.95
C GLY A 141 -6.46 -2.70 -22.87
N LEU A 142 -5.93 -2.93 -21.67
CA LEU A 142 -5.99 -2.00 -20.55
C LEU A 142 -4.91 -0.90 -20.62
N LYS A 143 -4.06 -0.95 -21.65
CA LYS A 143 -2.99 0.00 -21.91
C LYS A 143 -2.69 0.02 -23.42
N ASP A 144 -2.50 1.22 -23.97
CA ASP A 144 -2.13 1.35 -25.37
C ASP A 144 -0.76 0.74 -25.64
N ILE A 145 -0.65 0.04 -26.77
CA ILE A 145 0.63 -0.46 -27.25
C ILE A 145 1.46 0.75 -27.67
N PRO A 146 2.68 0.97 -27.11
CA PRO A 146 3.50 2.07 -27.54
C PRO A 146 3.86 1.87 -29.02
N VAL A 147 3.35 2.73 -29.89
CA VAL A 147 3.72 2.78 -31.29
C VAL A 147 5.23 3.11 -31.33
N LYS A 148 6.06 2.18 -31.81
CA LYS A 148 7.46 2.48 -32.14
C LYS A 148 7.40 3.62 -33.16
N LYS A 149 7.84 4.81 -32.77
CA LYS A 149 8.20 5.84 -33.75
C LYS A 149 9.47 5.32 -34.43
N GLU A 150 9.33 4.96 -35.72
CA GLU A 150 10.46 4.74 -36.64
C GLU A 150 11.23 6.05 -36.81
#